data_b21a7e89fa00d6a6969b9af06dca13cf
#
_entry.id   b21a7e89fa00d6a6969b9af06dca13cf
#
_cell.length_a   1.000
_cell.length_b   1.000
_cell.length_c   1.000
_cell.angle_alpha   90.00
_cell.angle_beta   90.00
_cell.angle_gamma   90.00
#
_symmetry.space_group_name_H-M   'P 1'
#
loop_
_entity.id
_entity.type
_entity.pdbx_description
1 polymer ?
#
loop_
_entity_poly.entity_id
_entity_poly.type
_entity_poly.pdbx_seq_one_letter_code
_entity_poly.pdbx_strand_id
1 'polypeptide(L)'
;GRVRLLGEDPESAGTDLREHLGVVMDDCCVPETLCLRDLRSVLRAGYRSFDEARFKALAERFELPERKSVKDYSRGMRMKLSLTAALSHDCRLLILDEATSGLDPVVRDELLDLFLEFIQDEGHSIFVSSHILSDLEKVCDYITLIHGGRIVFSEEKDALLEKYVVAKLS
;
A
#
# COMPACT_ATOMS: atom_id res chain seq x y z
N GLY A 1 22.70 -7.75 4.58
CA GLY A 1 21.67 -7.58 5.61
C GLY A 1 20.74 -8.78 5.66
N ARG A 2 19.88 -8.85 6.67
CA ARG A 2 18.81 -9.84 6.75
C ARG A 2 17.48 -9.11 6.82
N VAL A 3 16.48 -9.62 6.10
CA VAL A 3 15.10 -9.15 6.15
C VAL A 3 14.21 -10.31 6.59
N ARG A 4 13.23 -10.04 7.43
CA ARG A 4 12.15 -10.97 7.75
C ARG A 4 10.82 -10.27 7.53
N LEU A 5 9.90 -10.93 6.85
CA LEU A 5 8.54 -10.46 6.64
C LEU A 5 7.59 -11.42 7.36
N LEU A 6 6.75 -10.91 8.25
CA LEU A 6 5.87 -11.74 9.10
C LEU A 6 6.62 -12.87 9.86
N GLY A 7 7.91 -12.62 10.22
CA GLY A 7 8.75 -13.59 10.90
C GLY A 7 9.49 -14.57 10.00
N GLU A 8 9.19 -14.63 8.71
CA GLU A 8 9.78 -15.53 7.72
C GLU A 8 10.87 -14.86 6.88
N ASP A 9 11.80 -15.66 6.37
CA ASP A 9 12.82 -15.21 5.42
C ASP A 9 12.25 -15.28 3.99
N PRO A 10 12.15 -14.14 3.27
CA PRO A 10 11.53 -14.09 1.94
C PRO A 10 12.20 -15.00 0.90
N GLU A 11 13.51 -15.30 1.06
CA GLU A 11 14.24 -16.15 0.13
C GLU A 11 13.84 -17.61 0.27
N SER A 12 13.43 -18.05 1.46
CA SER A 12 13.10 -19.44 1.77
C SER A 12 11.62 -19.74 1.96
N ALA A 13 10.78 -18.72 2.24
CA ALA A 13 9.37 -18.88 2.60
C ALA A 13 8.45 -19.35 1.46
N GLY A 14 8.91 -19.37 0.22
CA GLY A 14 8.14 -19.87 -0.92
C GLY A 14 6.89 -19.05 -1.24
N THR A 15 5.82 -19.75 -1.68
CA THR A 15 4.56 -19.11 -2.09
C THR A 15 3.66 -18.73 -0.92
N ASP A 16 3.80 -19.38 0.25
CA ASP A 16 2.89 -19.17 1.38
C ASP A 16 3.02 -17.75 1.95
N LEU A 17 4.24 -17.23 2.09
CA LEU A 17 4.45 -15.84 2.49
C LEU A 17 3.78 -14.85 1.53
N ARG A 18 3.81 -15.13 0.22
CA ARG A 18 3.23 -14.23 -0.79
C ARG A 18 1.71 -14.10 -0.69
N GLU A 19 1.03 -15.13 -0.18
CA GLU A 19 -0.41 -15.07 0.09
C GLU A 19 -0.78 -13.99 1.12
N HIS A 20 0.17 -13.61 1.98
CA HIS A 20 -0.02 -12.63 3.04
C HIS A 20 0.60 -11.26 2.76
N LEU A 21 1.19 -11.07 1.58
CA LEU A 21 1.84 -9.81 1.20
C LEU A 21 1.07 -9.10 0.11
N GLY A 22 0.69 -7.85 0.36
CA GLY A 22 0.27 -6.90 -0.67
C GLY A 22 1.43 -5.94 -0.96
N VAL A 23 1.78 -5.75 -2.23
CA VAL A 23 2.87 -4.84 -2.62
C VAL A 23 2.34 -3.86 -3.65
N VAL A 24 2.49 -2.58 -3.37
CA VAL A 24 2.11 -1.48 -4.27
C VAL A 24 3.30 -0.55 -4.42
N MET A 25 3.79 -0.44 -5.64
CA MET A 25 4.92 0.40 -6.00
C MET A 25 4.42 1.74 -6.56
N ASP A 26 5.31 2.73 -6.65
CA ASP A 26 5.04 4.02 -7.28
C ASP A 26 4.49 3.88 -8.70
N ASP A 27 5.03 2.95 -9.47
CA ASP A 27 4.50 2.57 -10.78
C ASP A 27 3.59 1.33 -10.67
N CYS A 28 2.52 1.34 -11.46
CA CYS A 28 1.59 0.23 -11.54
C CYS A 28 2.26 -0.99 -12.22
N CYS A 29 2.44 -2.07 -11.46
CA CYS A 29 3.03 -3.32 -11.96
C CYS A 29 2.07 -4.15 -12.84
N VAL A 30 0.85 -3.70 -13.08
CA VAL A 30 -0.11 -4.38 -13.95
C VAL A 30 0.20 -4.05 -15.42
N PRO A 31 0.36 -5.07 -16.30
CA PRO A 31 0.62 -4.84 -17.71
C PRO A 31 -0.42 -3.92 -18.37
N GLU A 32 0.06 -2.94 -19.13
CA GLU A 32 -0.77 -1.90 -19.73
C GLU A 32 -1.84 -2.41 -20.71
N THR A 33 -1.63 -3.60 -21.27
CA THR A 33 -2.55 -4.25 -22.20
C THR A 33 -3.75 -4.93 -21.54
N LEU A 34 -3.69 -5.16 -20.24
CA LEU A 34 -4.76 -5.79 -19.49
C LEU A 34 -5.87 -4.78 -19.15
N CYS A 35 -7.05 -5.32 -18.88
CA CYS A 35 -8.15 -4.58 -18.25
C CYS A 35 -8.46 -5.19 -16.87
N LEU A 36 -9.34 -4.55 -16.10
CA LEU A 36 -9.74 -5.01 -14.76
C LEU A 36 -10.24 -6.48 -14.78
N ARG A 37 -11.03 -6.87 -15.80
CA ARG A 37 -11.51 -8.24 -15.96
C ARG A 37 -10.38 -9.25 -16.16
N ASP A 38 -9.36 -8.89 -16.93
CA ASP A 38 -8.22 -9.76 -17.18
C ASP A 38 -7.37 -9.93 -15.93
N LEU A 39 -7.10 -8.81 -15.19
CA LEU A 39 -6.41 -8.82 -13.92
C LEU A 39 -7.10 -9.73 -12.90
N ARG A 40 -8.44 -9.66 -12.78
CA ARG A 40 -9.22 -10.56 -11.93
C ARG A 40 -8.95 -12.04 -12.23
N SER A 41 -8.86 -12.40 -13.50
CA SER A 41 -8.57 -13.78 -13.91
C SER A 41 -7.14 -14.21 -13.53
N VAL A 42 -6.18 -13.30 -13.66
CA VAL A 42 -4.77 -13.52 -13.26
C VAL A 42 -4.67 -13.72 -11.75
N LEU A 43 -5.29 -12.84 -10.96
CA LEU A 43 -5.25 -12.93 -9.49
C LEU A 43 -5.90 -14.22 -8.98
N ARG A 44 -7.04 -14.60 -9.54
CA ARG A 44 -7.72 -15.88 -9.22
C ARG A 44 -6.84 -17.10 -9.50
N ALA A 45 -6.03 -17.06 -10.54
CA ALA A 45 -5.09 -18.14 -10.86
C ALA A 45 -3.81 -18.10 -10.02
N GLY A 46 -3.41 -16.91 -9.57
CA GLY A 46 -2.14 -16.69 -8.85
C GLY A 46 -2.23 -16.84 -7.35
N TYR A 47 -3.37 -16.50 -6.73
CA TYR A 47 -3.57 -16.54 -5.28
C TYR A 47 -4.62 -17.58 -4.89
N ARG A 48 -4.27 -18.48 -3.97
CA ARG A 48 -5.20 -19.48 -3.42
C ARG A 48 -6.29 -18.84 -2.56
N SER A 49 -5.94 -17.74 -1.89
CA SER A 49 -6.80 -16.95 -1.00
C SER A 49 -7.53 -15.81 -1.72
N PHE A 50 -7.57 -15.82 -3.07
CA PHE A 50 -8.25 -14.76 -3.82
C PHE A 50 -9.72 -14.63 -3.44
N ASP A 51 -10.10 -13.43 -3.01
CA ASP A 51 -11.47 -13.06 -2.63
C ASP A 51 -12.14 -12.26 -3.75
N GLU A 52 -13.00 -12.93 -4.51
CA GLU A 52 -13.78 -12.35 -5.60
C GLU A 52 -14.73 -11.25 -5.14
N ALA A 53 -15.33 -11.41 -3.95
CA ALA A 53 -16.28 -10.43 -3.42
C ALA A 53 -15.56 -9.13 -3.03
N ARG A 54 -14.42 -9.26 -2.35
CA ARG A 54 -13.56 -8.13 -1.97
C ARG A 54 -13.00 -7.41 -3.19
N PHE A 55 -12.54 -8.15 -4.20
CA PHE A 55 -12.10 -7.56 -5.47
C PHE A 55 -13.18 -6.70 -6.12
N LYS A 56 -14.41 -7.22 -6.22
CA LYS A 56 -15.54 -6.47 -6.80
C LYS A 56 -15.89 -5.25 -5.97
N ALA A 57 -15.98 -5.38 -4.65
CA ALA A 57 -16.29 -4.26 -3.77
C ALA A 57 -15.28 -3.12 -3.88
N LEU A 58 -13.97 -3.44 -3.93
CA LEU A 58 -12.93 -2.44 -4.14
C LEU A 58 -12.98 -1.81 -5.53
N ALA A 59 -13.23 -2.61 -6.58
CA ALA A 59 -13.36 -2.12 -7.94
C ALA A 59 -14.55 -1.16 -8.09
N GLU A 60 -15.69 -1.46 -7.45
CA GLU A 60 -16.88 -0.61 -7.40
C GLU A 60 -16.62 0.67 -6.59
N ARG A 61 -16.04 0.55 -5.39
CA ARG A 61 -15.67 1.70 -4.55
C ARG A 61 -14.77 2.69 -5.29
N PHE A 62 -13.82 2.19 -6.07
CA PHE A 62 -12.87 2.98 -6.83
C PHE A 62 -13.34 3.35 -8.23
N GLU A 63 -14.56 2.97 -8.61
CA GLU A 63 -15.16 3.24 -9.93
C GLU A 63 -14.27 2.79 -11.10
N LEU A 64 -13.59 1.63 -10.94
CA LEU A 64 -12.67 1.12 -11.96
C LEU A 64 -13.43 0.52 -13.14
N PRO A 65 -13.18 0.99 -14.38
CA PRO A 65 -13.88 0.49 -15.55
C PRO A 65 -13.43 -0.91 -15.96
N GLU A 66 -14.39 -1.84 -16.08
CA GLU A 66 -14.12 -3.27 -16.25
C GLU A 66 -13.33 -3.62 -17.52
N ARG A 67 -13.57 -2.88 -18.62
CA ARG A 67 -13.04 -3.22 -19.97
C ARG A 67 -12.04 -2.22 -20.53
N LYS A 68 -11.79 -1.12 -19.83
CA LYS A 68 -10.81 -0.12 -20.24
C LYS A 68 -9.39 -0.65 -19.99
N SER A 69 -8.50 -0.47 -20.96
CA SER A 69 -7.10 -0.88 -20.82
C SER A 69 -6.37 -0.05 -19.78
N VAL A 70 -5.47 -0.68 -19.02
CA VAL A 70 -4.66 -0.02 -17.96
C VAL A 70 -3.82 1.13 -18.53
N LYS A 71 -3.37 1.05 -19.79
CA LYS A 71 -2.66 2.14 -20.47
C LYS A 71 -3.44 3.46 -20.49
N ASP A 72 -4.78 3.39 -20.50
CA ASP A 72 -5.68 4.55 -20.57
C ASP A 72 -6.13 5.03 -19.18
N TYR A 73 -5.61 4.43 -18.09
CA TYR A 73 -5.88 4.84 -16.73
C TYR A 73 -5.04 6.07 -16.34
N SER A 74 -5.64 6.97 -15.56
CA SER A 74 -4.88 8.02 -14.88
C SER A 74 -3.95 7.40 -13.82
N ARG A 75 -2.97 8.16 -13.31
CA ARG A 75 -2.10 7.72 -12.21
C ARG A 75 -2.92 7.26 -11.00
N GLY A 76 -3.90 8.05 -10.58
CA GLY A 76 -4.80 7.69 -9.47
C GLY A 76 -5.58 6.38 -9.73
N MET A 77 -6.10 6.18 -10.94
CA MET A 77 -6.77 4.93 -11.30
C MET A 77 -5.81 3.72 -11.30
N ARG A 78 -4.57 3.90 -11.74
CA ARG A 78 -3.55 2.84 -11.69
C ARG A 78 -3.21 2.48 -10.24
N MET A 79 -3.11 3.47 -9.36
CA MET A 79 -2.88 3.25 -7.93
C MET A 79 -4.06 2.50 -7.28
N LYS A 80 -5.30 2.93 -7.53
CA LYS A 80 -6.51 2.25 -7.09
C LYS A 80 -6.58 0.80 -7.58
N LEU A 81 -6.17 0.55 -8.84
CA LEU A 81 -6.09 -0.80 -9.40
C LEU A 81 -5.05 -1.68 -8.67
N SER A 82 -3.85 -1.13 -8.41
CA SER A 82 -2.79 -1.83 -7.68
C SER A 82 -3.22 -2.20 -6.26
N LEU A 83 -3.91 -1.29 -5.56
CA LEU A 83 -4.48 -1.56 -4.24
C LEU A 83 -5.61 -2.59 -4.29
N THR A 84 -6.49 -2.53 -5.32
CA THR A 84 -7.52 -3.55 -5.53
C THR A 84 -6.89 -4.92 -5.68
N ALA A 85 -5.81 -5.04 -6.45
CA ALA A 85 -5.09 -6.31 -6.61
C ALA A 85 -4.46 -6.78 -5.29
N ALA A 86 -3.74 -5.88 -4.60
CA ALA A 86 -3.00 -6.19 -3.38
C ALA A 86 -3.90 -6.59 -2.20
N LEU A 87 -5.13 -6.07 -2.15
CA LEU A 87 -6.08 -6.30 -1.06
C LEU A 87 -7.13 -7.37 -1.36
N SER A 88 -7.09 -8.01 -2.53
CA SER A 88 -8.08 -9.02 -2.94
C SER A 88 -7.69 -10.45 -2.59
N HIS A 89 -6.78 -10.66 -1.66
CA HIS A 89 -6.37 -11.95 -1.11
C HIS A 89 -6.13 -11.80 0.40
N ASP A 90 -5.65 -12.83 1.10
CA ASP A 90 -5.38 -12.80 2.55
C ASP A 90 -4.12 -11.96 2.86
N CYS A 91 -4.16 -10.68 2.48
CA CYS A 91 -3.10 -9.72 2.73
C CYS A 91 -3.08 -9.34 4.21
N ARG A 92 -1.95 -9.56 4.88
CA ARG A 92 -1.70 -9.18 6.28
C ARG A 92 -0.65 -8.07 6.40
N LEU A 93 0.30 -8.03 5.48
CA LEU A 93 1.29 -6.96 5.41
C LEU A 93 1.18 -6.27 4.05
N LEU A 94 0.77 -5.01 4.08
CA LEU A 94 0.72 -4.15 2.90
C LEU A 94 1.99 -3.29 2.83
N ILE A 95 2.76 -3.45 1.75
CA ILE A 95 3.99 -2.69 1.49
C ILE A 95 3.69 -1.66 0.42
N LEU A 96 3.88 -0.39 0.75
CA LEU A 96 3.56 0.76 -0.08
C LEU A 96 4.82 1.58 -0.35
N ASP A 97 5.20 1.70 -1.62
CA ASP A 97 6.32 2.54 -2.02
C ASP A 97 5.80 3.78 -2.75
N GLU A 98 5.87 4.95 -2.08
CA GLU A 98 5.42 6.26 -2.57
C GLU A 98 3.97 6.25 -3.12
N ALA A 99 3.08 5.43 -2.54
CA ALA A 99 1.76 5.12 -3.08
C ALA A 99 0.81 6.34 -3.18
N THR A 100 1.06 7.42 -2.46
CA THR A 100 0.26 8.65 -2.48
C THR A 100 0.91 9.79 -3.25
N SER A 101 2.16 9.60 -3.70
CA SER A 101 2.94 10.61 -4.39
C SER A 101 2.31 11.01 -5.73
N GLY A 102 2.21 12.32 -5.99
CA GLY A 102 1.71 12.85 -7.26
C GLY A 102 0.23 12.58 -7.55
N LEU A 103 -0.55 12.17 -6.55
CA LEU A 103 -2.00 12.05 -6.64
C LEU A 103 -2.66 13.39 -6.34
N ASP A 104 -3.87 13.59 -6.91
CA ASP A 104 -4.70 14.69 -6.49
C ASP A 104 -5.19 14.51 -5.04
N PRO A 105 -5.51 15.61 -4.31
CA PRO A 105 -5.84 15.54 -2.90
C PRO A 105 -7.02 14.63 -2.57
N VAL A 106 -8.04 14.56 -3.45
CA VAL A 106 -9.25 13.77 -3.19
C VAL A 106 -8.94 12.27 -3.25
N VAL A 107 -8.23 11.84 -4.31
CA VAL A 107 -7.79 10.44 -4.44
C VAL A 107 -6.84 10.07 -3.31
N ARG A 108 -5.93 10.96 -2.94
CA ARG A 108 -4.99 10.75 -1.85
C ARG A 108 -5.71 10.51 -0.51
N ASP A 109 -6.69 11.36 -0.15
CA ASP A 109 -7.46 11.20 1.08
C ASP A 109 -8.26 9.90 1.08
N GLU A 110 -8.86 9.52 -0.04
CA GLU A 110 -9.57 8.24 -0.19
C GLU A 110 -8.66 7.03 0.05
N LEU A 111 -7.40 7.09 -0.41
CA LEU A 111 -6.44 6.01 -0.17
C LEU A 111 -5.95 5.97 1.29
N LEU A 112 -5.72 7.12 1.91
CA LEU A 112 -5.35 7.19 3.32
C LEU A 112 -6.46 6.63 4.22
N ASP A 113 -7.72 6.89 3.91
CA ASP A 113 -8.86 6.33 4.63
C ASP A 113 -8.93 4.80 4.45
N LEU A 114 -8.66 4.27 3.25
CA LEU A 114 -8.53 2.83 3.02
C LEU A 114 -7.40 2.21 3.85
N PHE A 115 -6.27 2.89 4.00
CA PHE A 115 -5.16 2.40 4.83
C PHE A 115 -5.55 2.34 6.31
N LEU A 116 -6.25 3.36 6.80
CA LEU A 116 -6.79 3.36 8.16
C LEU A 116 -7.82 2.24 8.37
N GLU A 117 -8.70 1.98 7.40
CA GLU A 117 -9.63 0.85 7.44
C GLU A 117 -8.89 -0.49 7.51
N PHE A 118 -7.82 -0.65 6.71
CA PHE A 118 -7.05 -1.88 6.64
C PHE A 118 -6.38 -2.25 7.97
N ILE A 119 -5.81 -1.27 8.68
CA ILE A 119 -5.13 -1.48 9.97
C ILE A 119 -6.07 -1.59 11.17
N GLN A 120 -7.41 -1.51 10.99
CA GLN A 120 -8.35 -1.79 12.09
C GLN A 120 -8.32 -3.26 12.53
N ASP A 121 -7.90 -4.17 11.68
CA ASP A 121 -7.66 -5.55 12.03
C ASP A 121 -6.28 -5.68 12.67
N GLU A 122 -6.23 -6.17 13.94
CA GLU A 122 -4.98 -6.33 14.70
C GLU A 122 -3.96 -7.29 14.03
N GLY A 123 -4.45 -8.13 13.10
CA GLY A 123 -3.61 -9.01 12.28
C GLY A 123 -2.95 -8.33 11.08
N HIS A 124 -3.32 -7.08 10.78
CA HIS A 124 -2.84 -6.34 9.62
C HIS A 124 -1.79 -5.31 9.98
N SER A 125 -0.86 -5.07 9.05
CA SER A 125 0.19 -4.06 9.18
C SER A 125 0.47 -3.39 7.85
N ILE A 126 0.88 -2.12 7.90
CA ILE A 126 1.33 -1.37 6.72
C ILE A 126 2.79 -0.97 6.92
N PHE A 127 3.60 -1.22 5.90
CA PHE A 127 4.94 -0.66 5.77
C PHE A 127 4.95 0.30 4.59
N VAL A 128 5.08 1.60 4.86
CA VAL A 128 4.98 2.65 3.85
C VAL A 128 6.26 3.47 3.77
N SER A 129 6.74 3.72 2.54
CA SER A 129 7.70 4.78 2.24
C SER A 129 6.94 6.00 1.71
N SER A 130 7.25 7.19 2.20
CA SER A 130 6.71 8.45 1.70
C SER A 130 7.61 9.62 2.08
N HIS A 131 7.67 10.62 1.22
CA HIS A 131 8.26 11.93 1.54
C HIS A 131 7.20 12.96 1.97
N ILE A 132 5.94 12.56 2.05
CA ILE A 132 4.81 13.42 2.42
C ILE A 132 4.50 13.23 3.90
N LEU A 133 5.02 14.12 4.75
CA LEU A 133 4.91 14.00 6.20
C LEU A 133 3.46 13.92 6.69
N SER A 134 2.54 14.68 6.10
CA SER A 134 1.12 14.66 6.50
C SER A 134 0.44 13.29 6.34
N ASP A 135 0.91 12.45 5.39
CA ASP A 135 0.38 11.11 5.22
C ASP A 135 0.87 10.19 6.33
N LEU A 136 2.18 10.30 6.64
CA LEU A 136 2.79 9.54 7.73
C LEU A 136 2.16 9.90 9.09
N GLU A 137 1.91 11.18 9.34
CA GLU A 137 1.20 11.64 10.54
C GLU A 137 -0.20 11.04 10.67
N LYS A 138 -0.92 10.91 9.53
CA LYS A 138 -2.30 10.39 9.51
C LYS A 138 -2.34 8.87 9.75
N VAL A 139 -1.40 8.10 9.20
CA VAL A 139 -1.52 6.64 9.09
C VAL A 139 -0.54 5.87 9.96
N CYS A 140 0.66 6.42 10.25
CA CYS A 140 1.73 5.67 10.89
C CYS A 140 1.74 5.83 12.41
N ASP A 141 2.03 4.73 13.13
CA ASP A 141 2.33 4.75 14.57
C ASP A 141 3.83 4.91 14.83
N TYR A 142 4.67 4.39 13.92
CA TYR A 142 6.14 4.46 14.01
C TYR A 142 6.71 5.16 12.78
N ILE A 143 7.72 6.00 12.99
CA ILE A 143 8.41 6.72 11.93
C ILE A 143 9.91 6.43 11.98
N THR A 144 10.46 6.05 10.83
CA THR A 144 11.90 5.86 10.64
C THR A 144 12.41 6.85 9.61
N LEU A 145 13.33 7.72 10.00
CA LEU A 145 13.99 8.66 9.10
C LEU A 145 15.33 8.10 8.61
N ILE A 146 15.47 8.05 7.28
CA ILE A 146 16.70 7.65 6.60
C ILE A 146 17.31 8.88 5.92
N HIS A 147 18.59 9.16 6.18
CA HIS A 147 19.34 10.22 5.52
C HIS A 147 20.77 9.75 5.21
N GLY A 148 21.26 10.01 4.00
CA GLY A 148 22.60 9.61 3.56
C GLY A 148 22.88 8.10 3.73
N GLY A 149 21.87 7.24 3.52
CA GLY A 149 21.99 5.78 3.66
C GLY A 149 22.09 5.28 5.11
N ARG A 150 21.75 6.12 6.10
CA ARG A 150 21.78 5.79 7.53
C ARG A 150 20.44 6.09 8.17
N ILE A 151 20.03 5.26 9.12
CA ILE A 151 18.89 5.54 10.00
C ILE A 151 19.30 6.66 10.95
N VAL A 152 18.57 7.78 10.92
CA VAL A 152 18.75 8.91 11.82
C VAL A 152 18.01 8.67 13.13
N PHE A 153 16.75 8.23 13.03
CA PHE A 153 15.95 7.75 14.15
C PHE A 153 14.92 6.71 13.67
N SER A 154 14.40 5.94 14.61
CA SER A 154 13.26 5.05 14.42
C SER A 154 12.50 5.02 15.75
N GLU A 155 11.37 5.73 15.81
CA GLU A 155 10.65 6.00 17.06
C GLU A 155 9.13 5.99 16.83
N GLU A 156 8.40 5.82 17.91
CA GLU A 156 6.96 6.02 17.96
C GLU A 156 6.60 7.47 17.64
N LYS A 157 5.57 7.69 16.83
CA LYS A 157 5.14 9.01 16.37
C LYS A 157 4.85 9.97 17.52
N ASP A 158 4.10 9.52 18.54
CA ASP A 158 3.71 10.36 19.67
C ASP A 158 4.93 10.79 20.49
N ALA A 159 5.90 9.88 20.66
CA ALA A 159 7.18 10.22 21.31
C ALA A 159 7.99 11.25 20.51
N LEU A 160 7.93 11.23 19.18
CA LEU A 160 8.55 12.25 18.33
C LEU A 160 7.87 13.60 18.50
N LEU A 161 6.54 13.64 18.50
CA LEU A 161 5.76 14.88 18.66
C LEU A 161 6.00 15.54 20.04
N GLU A 162 6.23 14.75 21.08
CA GLU A 162 6.59 15.28 22.41
C GLU A 162 8.02 15.85 22.49
N LYS A 163 8.96 15.24 21.75
CA LYS A 163 10.38 15.65 21.77
C LYS A 163 10.69 16.89 20.95
N TYR A 164 9.98 17.09 19.85
CA TYR A 164 10.29 18.13 18.87
C TYR A 164 9.16 19.14 18.74
N VAL A 165 9.43 20.37 19.17
CA VAL A 165 8.53 21.52 19.01
C VAL A 165 9.10 22.44 17.94
N VAL A 166 8.30 22.76 16.90
CA VAL A 166 8.67 23.78 15.92
C VAL A 166 8.42 25.16 16.51
N ALA A 167 9.47 25.85 16.96
CA ALA A 167 9.39 27.24 17.35
C ALA A 167 9.43 28.13 16.11
N LYS A 168 8.33 28.81 15.78
CA LYS A 168 8.35 29.94 14.83
C LYS A 168 8.90 31.16 15.58
N LEU A 169 10.14 31.53 15.32
CA LEU A 169 10.69 32.80 15.73
C LEU A 169 10.17 33.87 14.80
N SER A 170 9.43 34.84 15.32
CA SER A 170 8.94 36.05 14.63
C SER A 170 10.04 37.08 14.49
#